data_d70acde47c58d8535e9c05a10d036f1d
#
_entry.id   d70acde47c58d8535e9c05a10d036f1d
#
_cell.length_a   1.000
_cell.length_b   1.000
_cell.length_c   1.000
_cell.angle_alpha   90.00
_cell.angle_beta   90.00
_cell.angle_gamma   90.00
#
_symmetry.space_group_name_H-M   'P 1'
#
loop_
_entity.id
_entity.type
_entity.pdbx_description
1 polymer ?
#
loop_
_entity_poly.entity_id
_entity_poly.type
_entity_poly.pdbx_seq_one_letter_code
_entity_poly.pdbx_strand_id
1 'polypeptide(L)' 'MATQAELDAARAALHDLMMGKRVATVQKDGRRVEFTATSVSDLKKYIADLESQV' A
#
# COMPACT_ATOMS: atom_id res chain seq x y z
N MET A 1 6.98 -1.83 -13.50
CA MET A 1 5.56 -1.95 -13.87
C MET A 1 4.75 -2.47 -12.69
N ALA A 2 3.57 -1.90 -12.49
CA ALA A 2 2.68 -2.37 -11.43
C ALA A 2 2.06 -3.71 -11.83
N THR A 3 1.91 -4.60 -10.87
CA THR A 3 1.27 -5.90 -11.07
C THR A 3 0.04 -5.99 -10.18
N GLN A 4 -0.84 -6.92 -10.49
CA GLN A 4 -2.00 -7.18 -9.64
C GLN A 4 -1.56 -7.58 -8.24
N ALA A 5 -0.46 -8.32 -8.12
CA ALA A 5 0.08 -8.72 -6.82
C ALA A 5 0.50 -7.50 -5.98
N GLU A 6 1.12 -6.52 -6.61
CA GLU A 6 1.49 -5.28 -5.92
C GLU A 6 0.26 -4.51 -5.45
N LEU A 7 -0.76 -4.42 -6.29
CA LEU A 7 -1.99 -3.75 -5.93
C LEU A 7 -2.69 -4.46 -4.77
N ASP A 8 -2.75 -5.78 -4.82
CA ASP A 8 -3.37 -6.57 -3.75
C ASP A 8 -2.62 -6.39 -2.43
N ALA A 9 -1.29 -6.39 -2.48
CA ALA A 9 -0.47 -6.17 -1.29
C ALA A 9 -0.71 -4.77 -0.70
N ALA A 10 -0.80 -3.76 -1.54
CA ALA A 10 -1.06 -2.40 -1.08
C ALA A 10 -2.45 -2.27 -0.45
N ARG A 11 -3.46 -2.91 -1.05
CA ARG A 11 -4.81 -2.91 -0.48
C ARG A 11 -4.85 -3.63 0.87
N ALA A 12 -4.15 -4.74 0.99
CA ALA A 12 -4.07 -5.47 2.25
C ALA A 12 -3.41 -4.62 3.34
N ALA A 13 -2.36 -3.89 2.98
CA ALA A 13 -1.70 -2.99 3.92
C ALA A 13 -2.64 -1.87 4.39
N LEU A 14 -3.39 -1.29 3.47
CA LEU A 14 -4.37 -0.26 3.82
C LEU A 14 -5.42 -0.83 4.78
N HIS A 15 -5.93 -2.02 4.47
CA HIS A 15 -6.92 -2.68 5.31
C HIS A 15 -6.37 -2.89 6.73
N ASP A 16 -5.12 -3.36 6.84
CA ASP A 16 -4.48 -3.59 8.13
C ASP A 16 -4.40 -2.30 8.95
N LEU A 17 -4.03 -1.19 8.31
CA LEU A 17 -3.96 0.10 9.01
C LEU A 17 -5.35 0.55 9.46
N MET A 18 -6.38 0.31 8.66
CA MET A 18 -7.75 0.65 9.01
C MET A 18 -8.28 -0.21 10.15
N MET A 19 -7.75 -1.41 10.29
CA MET A 19 -8.14 -2.34 11.37
C MET A 19 -7.39 -2.09 12.68
N GLY A 20 -6.52 -1.09 12.71
CA GLY A 20 -5.84 -0.70 13.94
C GLY A 20 -4.37 -1.07 14.01
N LYS A 21 -3.80 -1.64 12.95
CA LYS A 21 -2.36 -1.89 12.91
C LYS A 21 -1.60 -0.57 12.93
N ARG A 22 -0.46 -0.56 13.61
CA ARG A 22 0.36 0.64 13.71
C ARG A 22 1.22 0.85 12.49
N VAL A 23 1.68 -0.23 11.88
CA VAL A 23 2.57 -0.19 10.73
C VAL A 23 2.14 -1.27 9.75
N ALA A 24 2.14 -0.93 8.48
CA ALA A 24 1.93 -1.90 7.40
C ALA A 24 3.09 -1.78 6.42
N THR A 25 3.60 -2.91 5.95
CA THR A 25 4.73 -2.97 5.04
C THR A 25 4.25 -3.34 3.66
N VAL A 26 4.71 -2.61 2.65
CA VAL A 26 4.37 -2.85 1.25
C VAL A 26 5.65 -2.94 0.44
N GLN A 27 5.71 -3.88 -0.49
CA GLN A 27 6.82 -3.93 -1.43
C GLN A 27 6.51 -3.04 -2.63
N LYS A 28 7.45 -2.16 -2.94
CA LYS A 28 7.34 -1.24 -4.06
C LYS A 28 8.66 -1.23 -4.81
N ASP A 29 8.64 -1.65 -6.06
CA ASP A 29 9.82 -1.66 -6.94
C ASP A 29 11.03 -2.38 -6.32
N GLY A 30 10.77 -3.53 -5.68
CA GLY A 30 11.83 -4.29 -5.03
C GLY A 30 12.26 -3.71 -3.68
N ARG A 31 11.60 -2.68 -3.22
CA ARG A 31 11.88 -2.06 -1.92
C ARG A 31 10.74 -2.31 -0.96
N ARG A 32 11.10 -2.34 0.31
CA ARG A 32 10.10 -2.45 1.38
C ARG A 32 9.80 -1.04 1.88
N VAL A 33 8.54 -0.64 1.76
CA VAL A 33 8.08 0.67 2.23
C VAL A 33 7.11 0.45 3.38
N GLU A 34 7.30 1.19 4.46
CA GLU A 34 6.43 1.12 5.63
C GLU A 34 5.48 2.30 5.65
N PHE A 35 4.21 2.02 5.92
CA PHE A 35 3.20 3.04 6.12
C PHE A 35 2.64 2.93 7.53
N THR A 36 2.32 4.07 8.10
CA THR A 36 1.73 4.15 9.44
C THR A 36 0.34 4.73 9.35
N ALA A 37 -0.37 4.77 10.48
CA ALA A 37 -1.70 5.37 10.53
C ALA A 37 -1.68 6.84 10.09
N THR A 38 -0.55 7.52 10.27
CA THR A 38 -0.42 8.93 9.87
C THR A 38 -0.11 9.10 8.39
N SER A 39 0.34 8.06 7.71
CA SER A 39 0.65 8.11 6.28
C SER A 39 -0.34 7.33 5.42
N VAL A 40 -1.54 7.07 5.94
CA VAL A 40 -2.59 6.37 5.20
C VAL A 40 -2.95 7.10 3.91
N SER A 41 -2.97 8.43 3.92
CA SER A 41 -3.29 9.19 2.71
C SER A 41 -2.27 8.96 1.61
N ASP A 42 -0.99 8.81 1.95
CA ASP A 42 0.05 8.50 0.98
C ASP A 42 -0.13 7.10 0.41
N LEU A 43 -0.52 6.15 1.27
CA LEU A 43 -0.80 4.79 0.83
C LEU A 43 -2.00 4.77 -0.13
N LYS A 44 -3.03 5.54 0.16
CA LYS A 44 -4.19 5.65 -0.72
C LYS A 44 -3.81 6.20 -2.09
N LYS A 45 -2.95 7.19 -2.13
CA LYS A 45 -2.44 7.74 -3.39
C LYS A 45 -1.65 6.70 -4.17
N TYR A 46 -0.82 5.94 -3.48
CA TYR A 46 -0.06 4.88 -4.11
C TYR A 46 -0.98 3.82 -4.71
N ILE A 47 -2.02 3.44 -3.96
CA ILE A 47 -3.01 2.47 -4.46
C ILE A 47 -3.72 3.01 -5.70
N ALA A 48 -4.11 4.28 -5.70
CA ALA A 48 -4.74 4.90 -6.85
C ALA A 48 -3.82 4.87 -8.07
N ASP A 49 -2.54 5.13 -7.88
CA ASP A 49 -1.55 5.04 -8.96
C ASP A 49 -1.44 3.61 -9.49
N LEU A 50 -1.41 2.62 -8.60
CA LEU A 50 -1.36 1.23 -9.01
C LEU A 50 -2.61 0.82 -9.79
N GLU A 51 -3.78 1.27 -9.36
CA GLU A 51 -5.02 0.98 -10.06
C GLU A 51 -5.02 1.56 -11.47
N SER A 52 -4.38 2.69 -11.64
CA SER A 52 -4.27 3.32 -12.95
C SER A 52 -3.27 2.60 -13.86
N GLN A 53 -2.33 1.86 -13.31
CA GLN A 53 -1.30 1.14 -14.05
C GLN A 53 -1.64 -0.31 -14.36
N VAL A 54 -2.55 -0.91 -13.62
CA VAL A 54 -2.91 -2.33 -13.77
C VAL A 54 -4.12 -2.56 -14.70
#